data_3bc339ea7bf5f3676d9d3e5fc39433a2
#
_entry.id   3bc339ea7bf5f3676d9d3e5fc39433a2
#
_cell.length_a   1.000
_cell.length_b   1.000
_cell.length_c   1.000
_cell.angle_alpha   90.00
_cell.angle_beta   90.00
_cell.angle_gamma   90.00
#
_symmetry.space_group_name_H-M   'P 1'
#
loop_
_entity.id
_entity.type
_entity.pdbx_description
1 polymer ?
#
loop_
_entity_poly.entity_id
_entity_poly.type
_entity_poly.pdbx_seq_one_letter_code
_entity_poly.pdbx_strand_id
1 'polypeptide(L)'
;MELVWATPDFTILGQADPGFPILLWPSMESCVPANRFMRAYLQRGAIGSKRSWPSIGRAMYDFFSFLEAHELHWDHIRGSEESSLVAAYRDYCLDQIGLDRNTVRQRLIYVCKFYEYALSQQWIDRLPFGSEDRTARRKDAFLAHVDASGG
;
A
#
# COMPACT_ATOMS: atom_id res chain seq x y z
N MET A 1 -7.32 -1.46 -12.25
CA MET A 1 -7.04 -2.46 -11.19
C MET A 1 -8.32 -3.15 -10.78
N GLU A 2 -8.22 -4.41 -10.42
CA GLU A 2 -9.33 -5.17 -9.88
C GLU A 2 -8.92 -5.76 -8.53
N LEU A 3 -9.78 -5.62 -7.54
CA LEU A 3 -9.59 -6.25 -6.23
C LEU A 3 -10.60 -7.39 -6.12
N VAL A 4 -10.10 -8.60 -5.95
CA VAL A 4 -10.95 -9.78 -5.81
C VAL A 4 -10.60 -10.50 -4.50
N TRP A 5 -11.52 -11.32 -4.05
CA TRP A 5 -11.37 -12.04 -2.78
C TRP A 5 -11.31 -13.53 -3.08
N ALA A 6 -10.33 -14.19 -2.49
CA ALA A 6 -10.17 -15.62 -2.70
C ALA A 6 -11.44 -16.39 -2.28
N THR A 7 -11.81 -17.37 -3.08
CA THR A 7 -12.93 -18.25 -2.78
C THR A 7 -12.43 -19.49 -2.04
N PRO A 8 -13.32 -20.26 -1.42
CA PRO A 8 -12.91 -21.52 -0.78
C PRO A 8 -12.27 -22.53 -1.75
N ASP A 9 -12.57 -22.41 -3.04
CA ASP A 9 -12.03 -23.32 -4.06
C ASP A 9 -10.66 -22.92 -4.55
N PHE A 10 -10.22 -21.69 -4.27
CA PHE A 10 -8.92 -21.21 -4.70
C PHE A 10 -7.86 -21.62 -3.68
N THR A 11 -6.89 -22.40 -4.13
CA THR A 11 -5.82 -22.88 -3.26
C THR A 11 -4.46 -22.49 -3.80
N ILE A 12 -3.53 -22.21 -2.87
CA ILE A 12 -2.12 -22.02 -3.19
C ILE A 12 -1.35 -23.01 -2.33
N LEU A 13 -0.56 -23.88 -2.98
CA LEU A 13 0.17 -24.94 -2.29
C LEU A 13 -0.73 -25.78 -1.40
N GLY A 14 -1.95 -26.06 -1.89
CA GLY A 14 -2.89 -26.90 -1.18
C GLY A 14 -3.66 -26.20 -0.05
N GLN A 15 -3.42 -24.92 0.16
CA GLN A 15 -4.09 -24.17 1.23
C GLN A 15 -5.10 -23.19 0.66
N ALA A 16 -6.31 -23.20 1.20
CA ALA A 16 -7.35 -22.24 0.86
C ALA A 16 -7.42 -21.17 1.95
N ASP A 17 -7.51 -19.92 1.53
CA ASP A 17 -7.69 -18.79 2.45
C ASP A 17 -8.85 -17.93 1.94
N PRO A 18 -10.11 -18.38 2.16
CA PRO A 18 -11.27 -17.63 1.69
C PRO A 18 -11.30 -16.21 2.24
N GLY A 19 -11.58 -15.26 1.35
CA GLY A 19 -11.61 -13.85 1.73
C GLY A 19 -10.27 -13.15 1.67
N PHE A 20 -9.21 -13.85 1.29
CA PHE A 20 -7.89 -13.22 1.15
C PHE A 20 -7.88 -12.28 -0.07
N PRO A 21 -7.33 -11.07 0.06
CA PRO A 21 -7.34 -10.10 -1.03
C PRO A 21 -6.34 -10.47 -2.12
N ILE A 22 -6.76 -10.30 -3.37
CA ILE A 22 -5.94 -10.53 -4.54
C ILE A 22 -6.12 -9.32 -5.47
N LEU A 23 -5.01 -8.72 -5.89
CA LEU A 23 -5.02 -7.56 -6.75
C LEU A 23 -4.63 -7.96 -8.17
N LEU A 24 -5.42 -7.53 -9.15
CA LEU A 24 -5.17 -7.84 -10.55
C LEU A 24 -4.97 -6.55 -11.35
N TRP A 25 -4.07 -6.61 -12.32
CA TRP A 25 -3.93 -5.54 -13.32
C TRP A 25 -5.18 -5.51 -14.21
N PRO A 26 -5.40 -4.42 -14.97
CA PRO A 26 -6.52 -4.40 -15.92
C PRO A 26 -6.50 -5.56 -16.91
N SER A 27 -5.34 -6.11 -17.18
CA SER A 27 -5.20 -7.30 -18.04
C SER A 27 -5.71 -8.58 -17.37
N MET A 28 -6.11 -8.50 -16.11
CA MET A 28 -6.49 -9.64 -15.26
C MET A 28 -5.29 -10.51 -14.84
N GLU A 29 -4.08 -10.06 -15.13
CA GLU A 29 -2.88 -10.72 -14.61
C GLU A 29 -2.63 -10.30 -13.16
N SER A 30 -1.99 -11.18 -12.39
CA SER A 30 -1.67 -10.91 -11.00
C SER A 30 -0.78 -9.67 -10.85
N CYS A 31 -1.18 -8.77 -9.97
CA CYS A 31 -0.29 -7.68 -9.53
C CYS A 31 0.72 -8.27 -8.55
N VAL A 32 1.77 -8.84 -9.09
CA VAL A 32 2.74 -9.63 -8.33
C VAL A 32 3.30 -8.91 -7.12
N PRO A 33 3.79 -7.66 -7.24
CA PRO A 33 4.37 -6.99 -6.06
C PRO A 33 3.39 -6.83 -4.92
N ALA A 34 2.16 -6.38 -5.20
CA ALA A 34 1.16 -6.19 -4.15
C ALA A 34 0.74 -7.53 -3.55
N ASN A 35 0.51 -8.53 -4.39
CA ASN A 35 0.05 -9.83 -3.93
C ASN A 35 1.12 -10.55 -3.10
N ARG A 36 2.38 -10.45 -3.48
CA ARG A 36 3.47 -11.03 -2.70
C ARG A 36 3.62 -10.34 -1.35
N PHE A 37 3.50 -9.02 -1.34
CA PHE A 37 3.52 -8.27 -0.08
C PHE A 37 2.38 -8.70 0.84
N MET A 38 1.15 -8.77 0.31
CA MET A 38 0.00 -9.13 1.13
C MET A 38 0.15 -10.53 1.72
N ARG A 39 0.64 -11.48 0.93
CA ARG A 39 0.87 -12.82 1.44
C ARG A 39 1.91 -12.84 2.56
N ALA A 40 3.01 -12.14 2.37
CA ALA A 40 4.05 -12.09 3.40
C ALA A 40 3.57 -11.39 4.65
N TYR A 41 2.89 -10.26 4.50
CA TYR A 41 2.48 -9.42 5.62
C TYR A 41 1.29 -10.00 6.38
N LEU A 42 0.31 -10.52 5.66
CA LEU A 42 -0.93 -10.99 6.28
C LEU A 42 -0.88 -12.43 6.77
N GLN A 43 -0.12 -13.28 6.09
CA GLN A 43 -0.06 -14.70 6.46
C GLN A 43 1.12 -15.04 7.33
N ARG A 44 2.25 -14.33 7.18
CA ARG A 44 3.50 -14.64 7.89
C ARG A 44 3.99 -13.51 8.78
N GLY A 45 3.34 -12.36 8.72
CA GLY A 45 3.80 -11.16 9.38
C GLY A 45 3.16 -10.90 10.72
N ALA A 46 3.21 -9.65 11.11
CA ALA A 46 2.77 -9.19 12.43
C ALA A 46 1.25 -9.17 12.60
N ILE A 47 0.48 -9.32 11.55
CA ILE A 47 -0.97 -9.24 11.62
C ILE A 47 -1.57 -10.65 11.58
N GLY A 48 -2.04 -11.11 12.73
CA GLY A 48 -2.64 -12.43 12.83
C GLY A 48 -4.15 -12.47 12.58
N SER A 49 -4.80 -11.30 12.41
CA SER A 49 -6.25 -11.26 12.32
C SER A 49 -6.72 -11.10 10.87
N LYS A 50 -7.67 -11.94 10.48
CA LYS A 50 -8.33 -11.84 9.17
C LYS A 50 -9.14 -10.55 9.02
N ARG A 51 -9.43 -9.87 10.11
CA ARG A 51 -10.16 -8.59 10.08
C ARG A 51 -9.41 -7.50 9.32
N SER A 52 -8.08 -7.59 9.27
CA SER A 52 -7.26 -6.61 8.57
C SER A 52 -7.17 -6.85 7.06
N TRP A 53 -7.55 -8.03 6.60
CA TRP A 53 -7.44 -8.36 5.18
C TRP A 53 -8.19 -7.39 4.26
N PRO A 54 -9.46 -7.02 4.55
CA PRO A 54 -10.14 -6.06 3.68
C PRO A 54 -9.48 -4.68 3.64
N SER A 55 -9.02 -4.19 4.79
CA SER A 55 -8.40 -2.87 4.86
C SER A 55 -7.12 -2.79 4.05
N ILE A 56 -6.29 -3.81 4.16
CA ILE A 56 -5.01 -3.84 3.45
C ILE A 56 -5.24 -4.06 1.95
N GLY A 57 -6.16 -4.94 1.58
CA GLY A 57 -6.53 -5.15 0.19
C GLY A 57 -7.01 -3.87 -0.47
N ARG A 58 -7.87 -3.11 0.20
CA ARG A 58 -8.37 -1.84 -0.32
C ARG A 58 -7.31 -0.78 -0.39
N ALA A 59 -6.38 -0.75 0.58
CA ALA A 59 -5.28 0.21 0.55
C ALA A 59 -4.38 -0.05 -0.66
N MET A 60 -4.04 -1.30 -0.92
CA MET A 60 -3.24 -1.67 -2.09
C MET A 60 -3.98 -1.37 -3.38
N TYR A 61 -5.27 -1.71 -3.45
CA TYR A 61 -6.09 -1.41 -4.61
C TYR A 61 -6.10 0.10 -4.90
N ASP A 62 -6.32 0.90 -3.86
CA ASP A 62 -6.42 2.35 -4.03
C ASP A 62 -5.09 2.96 -4.47
N PHE A 63 -4.00 2.53 -3.88
CA PHE A 63 -2.69 3.05 -4.23
C PHE A 63 -2.30 2.69 -5.66
N PHE A 64 -2.44 1.42 -6.03
CA PHE A 64 -2.10 1.00 -7.40
C PHE A 64 -3.05 1.58 -8.43
N SER A 65 -4.31 1.80 -8.08
CA SER A 65 -5.25 2.50 -8.96
C SER A 65 -4.84 3.95 -9.17
N PHE A 66 -4.36 4.62 -8.12
CA PHE A 66 -3.81 5.96 -8.21
C PHE A 66 -2.62 5.99 -9.17
N LEU A 67 -1.68 5.08 -9.02
CA LEU A 67 -0.52 5.01 -9.89
C LEU A 67 -0.93 4.82 -11.35
N GLU A 68 -1.84 3.91 -11.59
CA GLU A 68 -2.34 3.60 -12.93
C GLU A 68 -3.00 4.82 -13.57
N ALA A 69 -3.88 5.48 -12.82
CA ALA A 69 -4.61 6.65 -13.32
C ALA A 69 -3.67 7.81 -13.67
N HIS A 70 -2.52 7.89 -13.04
CA HIS A 70 -1.55 8.96 -13.26
C HIS A 70 -0.34 8.50 -14.08
N GLU A 71 -0.42 7.28 -14.64
CA GLU A 71 0.67 6.71 -15.46
C GLU A 71 2.00 6.68 -14.70
N LEU A 72 1.94 6.36 -13.42
CA LEU A 72 3.10 6.23 -12.56
C LEU A 72 3.40 4.75 -12.32
N HIS A 73 4.68 4.45 -12.09
CA HIS A 73 5.13 3.09 -11.82
C HIS A 73 5.58 2.97 -10.38
N TRP A 74 5.14 1.93 -9.69
CA TRP A 74 5.42 1.75 -8.27
C TRP A 74 6.91 1.67 -7.97
N ASP A 75 7.70 1.13 -8.89
CA ASP A 75 9.14 0.92 -8.71
C ASP A 75 10.02 2.03 -9.29
N HIS A 76 9.43 3.08 -9.83
CA HIS A 76 10.18 4.24 -10.30
C HIS A 76 10.32 5.24 -9.15
N ILE A 77 11.40 5.08 -8.38
CA ILE A 77 11.66 5.92 -7.22
C ILE A 77 12.52 7.11 -7.65
N ARG A 78 11.97 8.30 -7.51
CA ARG A 78 12.68 9.54 -7.84
C ARG A 78 13.25 10.18 -6.59
N GLY A 79 14.27 11.02 -6.79
CA GLY A 79 15.23 11.38 -5.79
C GLY A 79 14.85 12.33 -4.67
N SER A 80 13.72 13.06 -4.71
CA SER A 80 13.40 14.00 -3.63
C SER A 80 12.10 13.62 -2.93
N GLU A 81 12.00 14.02 -1.66
CA GLU A 81 10.79 13.78 -0.87
C GLU A 81 9.57 14.46 -1.45
N GLU A 82 9.75 15.66 -2.01
CA GLU A 82 8.66 16.44 -2.56
C GLU A 82 8.02 15.79 -3.78
N SER A 83 8.81 15.01 -4.52
CA SER A 83 8.31 14.31 -5.70
C SER A 83 8.14 12.82 -5.47
N SER A 84 8.14 12.37 -4.22
CA SER A 84 7.99 10.95 -3.92
C SER A 84 6.58 10.46 -4.27
N LEU A 85 6.50 9.18 -4.63
CA LEU A 85 5.21 8.57 -4.95
C LEU A 85 4.26 8.60 -3.74
N VAL A 86 4.81 8.39 -2.55
CA VAL A 86 4.02 8.37 -1.33
C VAL A 86 3.45 9.74 -1.01
N ALA A 87 4.28 10.78 -1.16
CA ALA A 87 3.81 12.16 -0.94
C ALA A 87 2.75 12.55 -1.95
N ALA A 88 2.94 12.20 -3.22
CA ALA A 88 1.96 12.48 -4.26
C ALA A 88 0.62 11.80 -3.98
N TYR A 89 0.67 10.55 -3.55
CA TYR A 89 -0.54 9.81 -3.19
C TYR A 89 -1.25 10.44 -2.00
N ARG A 90 -0.49 10.82 -0.97
CA ARG A 90 -1.05 11.50 0.20
C ARG A 90 -1.80 12.75 -0.20
N ASP A 91 -1.15 13.60 -1.00
CA ASP A 91 -1.75 14.87 -1.42
C ASP A 91 -2.99 14.64 -2.29
N TYR A 92 -2.95 13.65 -3.16
CA TYR A 92 -4.09 13.27 -3.97
C TYR A 92 -5.28 12.87 -3.09
N CYS A 93 -5.05 12.04 -2.08
CA CYS A 93 -6.10 11.58 -1.20
C CYS A 93 -6.72 12.71 -0.39
N LEU A 94 -5.90 13.62 0.10
CA LEU A 94 -6.37 14.75 0.93
C LEU A 94 -7.03 15.83 0.10
N ASP A 95 -6.39 16.24 -1.00
CA ASP A 95 -6.77 17.45 -1.71
C ASP A 95 -7.75 17.20 -2.86
N GLN A 96 -7.61 16.11 -3.57
CA GLN A 96 -8.47 15.83 -4.73
C GLN A 96 -9.64 14.92 -4.41
N ILE A 97 -9.41 13.88 -3.62
CA ILE A 97 -10.48 12.96 -3.25
C ILE A 97 -11.20 13.46 -2.01
N GLY A 98 -10.50 14.14 -1.11
CA GLY A 98 -11.10 14.67 0.11
C GLY A 98 -11.38 13.61 1.17
N LEU A 99 -10.55 12.58 1.24
CA LEU A 99 -10.68 11.55 2.25
C LEU A 99 -10.39 12.10 3.64
N ASP A 100 -11.01 11.51 4.65
CA ASP A 100 -10.72 11.92 6.02
C ASP A 100 -9.30 11.49 6.42
N ARG A 101 -8.76 12.20 7.41
CA ARG A 101 -7.37 12.02 7.81
C ARG A 101 -7.07 10.63 8.35
N ASN A 102 -8.01 10.02 9.05
CA ASN A 102 -7.78 8.69 9.59
C ASN A 102 -7.69 7.64 8.48
N THR A 103 -8.52 7.76 7.45
CA THR A 103 -8.46 6.88 6.29
C THR A 103 -7.14 7.03 5.56
N VAL A 104 -6.70 8.27 5.33
CA VAL A 104 -5.42 8.54 4.66
C VAL A 104 -4.27 7.99 5.49
N ARG A 105 -4.29 8.22 6.80
CA ARG A 105 -3.28 7.69 7.71
C ARG A 105 -3.15 6.18 7.60
N GLN A 106 -4.27 5.48 7.65
CA GLN A 106 -4.30 4.03 7.56
C GLN A 106 -3.72 3.53 6.24
N ARG A 107 -4.12 4.15 5.14
CA ARG A 107 -3.63 3.78 3.81
C ARG A 107 -2.15 4.04 3.66
N LEU A 108 -1.66 5.16 4.17
CA LEU A 108 -0.23 5.50 4.11
C LEU A 108 0.61 4.50 4.91
N ILE A 109 0.12 4.06 6.05
CA ILE A 109 0.82 3.04 6.83
C ILE A 109 1.03 1.78 5.99
N TYR A 110 -0.02 1.30 5.32
CA TYR A 110 0.09 0.09 4.52
C TYR A 110 0.96 0.29 3.28
N VAL A 111 0.87 1.45 2.63
CA VAL A 111 1.71 1.77 1.47
C VAL A 111 3.18 1.82 1.89
N CYS A 112 3.49 2.44 3.03
CA CYS A 112 4.85 2.47 3.53
C CYS A 112 5.36 1.06 3.86
N LYS A 113 4.52 0.23 4.46
CA LYS A 113 4.88 -1.17 4.74
C LYS A 113 5.15 -1.95 3.46
N PHE A 114 4.37 -1.71 2.42
CA PHE A 114 4.62 -2.32 1.12
C PHE A 114 6.01 -1.94 0.60
N TYR A 115 6.37 -0.67 0.63
CA TYR A 115 7.67 -0.23 0.14
C TYR A 115 8.83 -0.73 1.02
N GLU A 116 8.63 -0.82 2.32
CA GLU A 116 9.65 -1.41 3.19
C GLU A 116 9.88 -2.89 2.83
N TYR A 117 8.80 -3.61 2.54
CA TYR A 117 8.90 -4.99 2.08
C TYR A 117 9.63 -5.08 0.74
N ALA A 118 9.26 -4.22 -0.22
CA ALA A 118 9.90 -4.20 -1.54
C ALA A 118 11.39 -3.94 -1.41
N LEU A 119 11.79 -3.03 -0.53
CA LEU A 119 13.20 -2.77 -0.28
C LEU A 119 13.89 -4.00 0.31
N SER A 120 13.26 -4.67 1.27
CA SER A 120 13.82 -5.88 1.88
C SER A 120 13.99 -7.02 0.88
N GLN A 121 13.16 -7.06 -0.15
CA GLN A 121 13.26 -8.05 -1.23
C GLN A 121 14.19 -7.61 -2.36
N GLN A 122 14.78 -6.42 -2.25
CA GLN A 122 15.68 -5.85 -3.25
C GLN A 122 15.00 -5.60 -4.61
N TRP A 123 13.68 -5.39 -4.58
CA TRP A 123 12.94 -4.98 -5.78
C TRP A 123 13.18 -3.53 -6.12
N ILE A 124 13.51 -2.73 -5.12
CA ILE A 124 13.87 -1.33 -5.25
C ILE A 124 15.14 -1.12 -4.42
N ASP A 125 15.88 -0.05 -4.71
CA ASP A 125 17.13 0.24 -4.01
C ASP A 125 17.01 1.38 -2.99
N ARG A 126 15.86 2.04 -2.94
CA ARG A 126 15.59 3.11 -1.98
C ARG A 126 14.09 3.27 -1.82
N LEU A 127 13.69 3.90 -0.70
CA LEU A 127 12.29 4.14 -0.42
C LEU A 127 11.78 5.40 -1.15
N PRO A 128 10.49 5.43 -1.57
CA PRO A 128 9.89 6.62 -2.16
C PRO A 128 9.42 7.62 -1.12
N PHE A 129 10.13 7.69 0.00
CA PHE A 129 9.96 8.67 1.06
C PHE A 129 11.28 8.73 1.81
N GLY A 130 11.58 9.88 2.42
CA GLY A 130 12.85 10.07 3.10
C GLY A 130 12.95 9.33 4.42
N SER A 131 14.17 9.22 4.94
CA SER A 131 14.40 8.61 6.26
C SER A 131 13.70 9.40 7.36
N GLU A 132 13.55 10.71 7.18
CA GLU A 132 12.80 11.55 8.11
C GLU A 132 11.33 11.16 8.14
N ASP A 133 10.74 10.90 6.98
CA ASP A 133 9.36 10.46 6.88
C ASP A 133 9.17 9.13 7.60
N ARG A 134 10.12 8.22 7.47
CA ARG A 134 10.05 6.93 8.13
C ARG A 134 10.16 7.07 9.65
N THR A 135 11.07 7.91 10.12
CA THR A 135 11.20 8.22 11.54
C THR A 135 9.95 8.91 12.06
N ALA A 136 9.47 9.88 11.29
CA ALA A 136 8.27 10.61 11.60
C ALA A 136 7.04 9.70 11.67
N ARG A 137 6.95 8.73 10.78
CA ARG A 137 5.85 7.76 10.78
C ARG A 137 5.83 6.96 12.08
N ARG A 138 7.00 6.48 12.53
CA ARG A 138 7.09 5.74 13.80
C ARG A 138 6.64 6.56 14.99
N LYS A 139 6.87 7.87 14.92
CA LYS A 139 6.51 8.80 15.99
C LYS A 139 5.22 9.56 15.68
N ASP A 140 4.49 9.11 14.65
CA ASP A 140 3.32 9.79 14.09
C ASP A 140 3.62 11.17 13.52
N ALA A 141 4.89 11.56 13.40
CA ALA A 141 5.23 12.88 12.89
C ALA A 141 5.04 12.99 11.37
N PHE A 142 5.29 11.91 10.61
CA PHE A 142 4.96 11.87 9.18
C PHE A 142 3.47 12.12 8.96
N LEU A 143 2.66 11.52 9.83
CA LEU A 143 1.21 11.64 9.76
C LEU A 143 0.70 12.90 10.47
N ALA A 144 1.53 13.56 11.27
CA ALA A 144 1.18 14.82 11.90
C ALA A 144 0.90 15.90 10.85
N HIS A 145 1.58 15.86 9.71
CA HIS A 145 1.30 16.77 8.60
C HIS A 145 -0.14 16.58 8.10
N VAL A 146 -0.60 15.34 8.03
CA VAL A 146 -1.97 15.02 7.64
C VAL A 146 -2.93 15.58 8.67
N ASP A 147 -2.65 15.38 9.96
CA ASP A 147 -3.50 15.86 11.04
C ASP A 147 -3.53 17.39 11.09
N ALA A 148 -2.36 18.02 10.93
CA ALA A 148 -2.26 19.47 10.96
C ALA A 148 -2.97 20.13 9.79
N SER A 149 -2.93 19.55 8.60
CA SER A 149 -3.56 20.12 7.42
C SER A 149 -5.08 20.09 7.49
N GLY A 150 -5.64 19.29 8.37
CA GLY A 150 -7.08 19.24 8.58
C GLY A 150 -7.53 19.95 9.86
N GLY A 151 -6.57 20.45 10.61
CA GLY A 151 -6.84 21.12 11.88
C GLY A 151 -7.28 22.58 11.75
#